data_6247b59fd26923c52f2eceae8b724233
#
_entry.id   6247b59fd26923c52f2eceae8b724233
#
_cell.length_a   1.000
_cell.length_b   1.000
_cell.length_c   1.000
_cell.angle_alpha   90.00
_cell.angle_beta   90.00
_cell.angle_gamma   90.00
#
_symmetry.space_group_name_H-M   'P 1'
#
loop_
_entity.id
_entity.type
_entity.pdbx_description
1 polymer ?
#
loop_
_entity_poly.entity_id
_entity_poly.type
_entity_poly.pdbx_seq_one_letter_code
_entity_poly.pdbx_strand_id
1 'polypeptide(L)'
;MYKLVISDDEGRTTVVPLVRDEITIGREEGNTIRLTERNVSRKHARLSRVDGRFVLEDIGSYNGIKVNGSRMGTEVDLGAGDQIVIGDYRIALESEQTDVASGELDISLSGAHDLVPPARLVMLSQPAPGAEFALSKDEICIGREEVMDVWVNHRSISREHAKISRKMRTEGDRE
;
A
#
# COMPACT_ATOMS: atom_id res chain seq x y z
N MET A 1 9.29 0.81 -3.57
CA MET A 1 8.13 -0.04 -3.20
C MET A 1 6.95 0.40 -4.07
N TYR A 2 6.06 -0.50 -4.47
CA TYR A 2 4.87 -0.10 -5.25
C TYR A 2 3.67 0.09 -4.33
N LYS A 3 2.80 1.03 -4.68
CA LYS A 3 1.55 1.33 -3.97
C LYS A 3 0.43 1.67 -4.95
N LEU A 4 -0.81 1.42 -4.56
CA LEU A 4 -1.99 1.94 -5.25
C LEU A 4 -2.50 3.16 -4.50
N VAL A 5 -2.71 4.24 -5.22
CA VAL A 5 -3.36 5.45 -4.73
C VAL A 5 -4.79 5.45 -5.28
N ILE A 6 -5.77 5.32 -4.40
CA ILE A 6 -7.19 5.19 -4.75
C ILE A 6 -7.88 6.48 -4.35
N SER A 7 -8.51 7.15 -5.31
CA SER A 7 -9.31 8.34 -5.07
C SER A 7 -10.77 8.08 -5.44
N ASP A 8 -11.69 8.49 -4.56
CA ASP A 8 -13.13 8.46 -4.84
C ASP A 8 -13.61 9.77 -5.51
N ASP A 9 -14.89 9.85 -5.83
CA ASP A 9 -15.55 11.01 -6.44
C ASP A 9 -15.64 12.21 -5.46
N GLU A 10 -15.56 11.97 -4.15
CA GLU A 10 -15.53 13.01 -3.11
C GLU A 10 -14.10 13.57 -2.89
N GLY A 11 -13.09 13.06 -3.61
CA GLY A 11 -11.70 13.48 -3.51
C GLY A 11 -10.95 12.87 -2.32
N ARG A 12 -11.53 11.88 -1.65
CA ARG A 12 -10.82 11.14 -0.61
C ARG A 12 -9.80 10.21 -1.25
N THR A 13 -8.61 10.20 -0.70
CA THR A 13 -7.52 9.38 -1.20
C THR A 13 -7.11 8.33 -0.17
N THR A 14 -6.99 7.09 -0.62
CA THR A 14 -6.50 5.96 0.18
C THR A 14 -5.29 5.36 -0.50
N VAL A 15 -4.22 5.16 0.25
CA VAL A 15 -2.98 4.55 -0.24
C VAL A 15 -2.90 3.11 0.23
N VAL A 16 -2.72 2.17 -0.69
CA VAL A 16 -2.60 0.74 -0.41
C VAL A 16 -1.24 0.23 -0.90
N PRO A 17 -0.32 -0.11 0.00
CA PRO A 17 0.97 -0.66 -0.39
C PRO A 17 0.81 -2.06 -0.98
N LEU A 18 1.54 -2.35 -2.06
CA LEU A 18 1.53 -3.63 -2.76
C LEU A 18 2.56 -4.58 -2.13
N VAL A 19 2.21 -5.12 -0.96
CA VAL A 19 3.05 -6.08 -0.21
C VAL A 19 2.72 -7.54 -0.52
N ARG A 20 1.62 -7.78 -1.23
CA ARG A 20 1.16 -9.12 -1.64
C ARG A 20 1.31 -9.27 -3.15
N ASP A 21 1.55 -10.50 -3.58
CA ASP A 21 1.64 -10.82 -5.01
C ASP A 21 0.27 -10.86 -5.70
N GLU A 22 -0.81 -10.98 -4.93
CA GLU A 22 -2.19 -10.94 -5.44
C GLU A 22 -3.06 -10.05 -4.56
N ILE A 23 -3.82 -9.18 -5.21
CA ILE A 23 -4.78 -8.25 -4.60
C ILE A 23 -6.09 -8.34 -5.35
N THR A 24 -7.18 -8.59 -4.65
CA THR A 24 -8.54 -8.58 -5.21
C THR A 24 -9.23 -7.25 -4.92
N ILE A 25 -9.96 -6.76 -5.91
CA ILE A 25 -10.66 -5.47 -5.88
C ILE A 25 -12.14 -5.70 -6.15
N GLY A 26 -13.02 -5.14 -5.34
CA GLY A 26 -14.46 -5.25 -5.54
C GLY A 26 -15.28 -4.76 -4.37
N ARG A 27 -16.62 -4.83 -4.51
CA ARG A 27 -17.55 -4.30 -3.51
C ARG A 27 -17.77 -5.24 -2.32
N GLU A 28 -17.54 -6.53 -2.48
CA GLU A 28 -17.74 -7.53 -1.43
C GLU A 28 -16.65 -7.44 -0.36
N GLU A 29 -17.00 -7.75 0.90
CA GLU A 29 -16.09 -7.65 2.05
C GLU A 29 -14.87 -8.58 1.97
N GLY A 30 -14.92 -9.64 1.18
CA GLY A 30 -13.82 -10.59 1.01
C GLY A 30 -12.67 -10.07 0.13
N ASN A 31 -12.80 -8.90 -0.50
CA ASN A 31 -11.74 -8.35 -1.34
C ASN A 31 -10.65 -7.68 -0.49
N THR A 32 -9.41 -7.73 -0.97
CA THR A 32 -8.28 -7.02 -0.36
C THR A 32 -8.52 -5.50 -0.37
N ILE A 33 -9.05 -4.99 -1.50
CA ILE A 33 -9.46 -3.60 -1.66
C ILE A 33 -10.98 -3.59 -1.85
N ARG A 34 -11.70 -3.04 -0.88
CA ARG A 34 -13.14 -2.90 -0.94
C ARG A 34 -13.52 -1.53 -1.47
N LEU A 35 -14.22 -1.51 -2.61
CA LEU A 35 -14.79 -0.32 -3.23
C LEU A 35 -16.31 -0.38 -3.09
N THR A 36 -16.93 0.51 -2.31
CA THR A 36 -18.31 0.36 -1.82
C THR A 36 -19.39 0.81 -2.79
N GLU A 37 -19.03 1.47 -3.89
CA GLU A 37 -19.99 2.00 -4.85
C GLU A 37 -20.77 0.91 -5.60
N ARG A 38 -22.04 1.23 -5.93
CA ARG A 38 -22.96 0.29 -6.59
C ARG A 38 -22.54 -0.11 -7.99
N ASN A 39 -21.78 0.75 -8.67
CA ASN A 39 -21.25 0.52 -10.00
C ASN A 39 -19.99 -0.37 -10.01
N VAL A 40 -19.52 -0.79 -8.84
CA VAL A 40 -18.45 -1.77 -8.68
C VAL A 40 -19.04 -3.17 -8.45
N SER A 41 -18.59 -4.16 -9.20
CA SER A 41 -18.99 -5.55 -9.01
C SER A 41 -18.48 -6.15 -7.70
N ARG A 42 -19.16 -7.16 -7.17
CA ARG A 42 -18.76 -7.84 -5.92
C ARG A 42 -17.31 -8.30 -5.97
N LYS A 43 -16.93 -8.96 -7.04
CA LYS A 43 -15.55 -9.22 -7.45
C LYS A 43 -15.39 -8.52 -8.80
N HIS A 44 -14.51 -7.54 -8.87
CA HIS A 44 -14.40 -6.67 -10.06
C HIS A 44 -13.09 -6.91 -10.79
N ALA A 45 -12.00 -6.89 -10.07
CA ALA A 45 -10.67 -7.02 -10.63
C ALA A 45 -9.74 -7.83 -9.71
N ARG A 46 -8.69 -8.34 -10.32
CA ARG A 46 -7.56 -8.95 -9.65
C ARG A 46 -6.26 -8.31 -10.17
N LEU A 47 -5.43 -7.86 -9.27
CA LEU A 47 -4.09 -7.39 -9.55
C LEU A 47 -3.09 -8.42 -9.06
N SER A 48 -2.29 -8.96 -9.96
CA SER A 48 -1.28 -9.98 -9.66
C SER A 48 0.10 -9.47 -10.03
N ARG A 49 1.12 -9.91 -9.30
CA ARG A 49 2.51 -9.66 -9.62
C ARG A 49 3.11 -10.92 -10.24
N VAL A 50 3.48 -10.83 -11.52
CA VAL A 50 4.07 -11.92 -12.29
C VAL A 50 5.41 -11.45 -12.86
N ASP A 51 6.48 -12.15 -12.56
CA ASP A 51 7.85 -11.82 -13.03
C ASP A 51 8.27 -10.35 -12.82
N GLY A 52 7.83 -9.77 -11.69
CA GLY A 52 8.12 -8.37 -11.35
C GLY A 52 7.22 -7.34 -12.02
N ARG A 53 6.28 -7.75 -12.89
CA ARG A 53 5.28 -6.91 -13.53
C ARG A 53 3.94 -7.02 -12.80
N PHE A 54 3.14 -5.98 -12.90
CA PHE A 54 1.77 -6.02 -12.39
C PHE A 54 0.81 -6.27 -13.53
N VAL A 55 -0.03 -7.30 -13.39
CA VAL A 55 -1.07 -7.68 -14.34
C VAL A 55 -2.42 -7.43 -13.69
N LEU A 56 -3.23 -6.58 -14.30
CA LEU A 56 -4.61 -6.32 -13.89
C LEU A 56 -5.53 -7.17 -14.74
N GLU A 57 -6.38 -7.96 -14.10
CA GLU A 57 -7.38 -8.82 -14.73
C GLU A 57 -8.79 -8.36 -14.36
N ASP A 58 -9.67 -8.25 -15.35
CA ASP A 58 -11.11 -8.07 -15.14
C ASP A 58 -11.78 -9.45 -14.95
N ILE A 59 -12.25 -9.74 -13.75
CA ILE A 59 -12.83 -11.05 -13.38
C ILE A 59 -14.35 -11.11 -13.65
N GLY A 60 -14.81 -10.54 -14.77
CA GLY A 60 -16.20 -10.53 -15.19
C GLY A 60 -17.01 -9.39 -14.59
N SER A 61 -16.42 -8.21 -14.53
CA SER A 61 -17.11 -7.03 -14.04
C SER A 61 -18.23 -6.58 -14.96
N TYR A 62 -19.31 -6.01 -14.39
CA TYR A 62 -20.45 -5.54 -15.18
C TYR A 62 -20.12 -4.27 -15.99
N ASN A 63 -19.46 -3.31 -15.37
CA ASN A 63 -19.15 -2.03 -15.99
C ASN A 63 -17.78 -1.98 -16.70
N GLY A 64 -16.94 -2.98 -16.45
CA GLY A 64 -15.58 -3.04 -17.00
C GLY A 64 -14.60 -2.10 -16.29
N ILE A 65 -13.38 -2.13 -16.75
CA ILE A 65 -12.26 -1.37 -16.23
C ILE A 65 -11.69 -0.50 -17.36
N LYS A 66 -11.28 0.73 -17.04
CA LYS A 66 -10.54 1.57 -17.96
C LYS A 66 -9.11 1.74 -17.46
N VAL A 67 -8.16 1.66 -18.36
CA VAL A 67 -6.74 1.94 -18.08
C VAL A 67 -6.29 3.05 -19.03
N ASN A 68 -5.75 4.13 -18.47
CA ASN A 68 -5.32 5.31 -19.22
C ASN A 68 -6.41 5.88 -20.17
N GLY A 69 -7.66 5.85 -19.70
CA GLY A 69 -8.82 6.33 -20.45
C GLY A 69 -9.43 5.35 -21.46
N SER A 70 -8.77 4.23 -21.75
CA SER A 70 -9.25 3.20 -22.68
C SER A 70 -9.83 2.01 -21.91
N ARG A 71 -10.96 1.46 -22.38
CA ARG A 71 -11.52 0.25 -21.80
C ARG A 71 -10.56 -0.92 -22.07
N MET A 72 -10.16 -1.61 -21.00
CA MET A 72 -9.30 -2.79 -21.13
C MET A 72 -10.12 -4.03 -21.59
N GLY A 73 -9.41 -5.03 -22.12
CA GLY A 73 -9.96 -6.37 -22.36
C GLY A 73 -10.02 -7.17 -21.08
N THR A 74 -9.61 -8.44 -21.16
CA THR A 74 -9.62 -9.35 -20.01
C THR A 74 -8.49 -9.06 -19.04
N GLU A 75 -7.30 -8.73 -19.54
CA GLU A 75 -6.11 -8.44 -18.75
C GLU A 75 -5.23 -7.37 -19.40
N VAL A 76 -4.41 -6.70 -18.60
CA VAL A 76 -3.45 -5.69 -19.05
C VAL A 76 -2.26 -5.62 -18.10
N ASP A 77 -1.06 -5.47 -18.67
CA ASP A 77 0.15 -5.14 -17.90
C ASP A 77 0.09 -3.69 -17.44
N LEU A 78 0.39 -3.46 -16.16
CA LEU A 78 0.44 -2.13 -15.58
C LEU A 78 1.87 -1.70 -15.31
N GLY A 79 2.18 -0.46 -15.68
CA GLY A 79 3.39 0.25 -15.32
C GLY A 79 3.19 1.29 -14.22
N ALA A 80 4.27 1.77 -13.64
CA ALA A 80 4.21 2.88 -12.72
C ALA A 80 3.71 4.15 -13.46
N GLY A 81 2.72 4.83 -12.86
CA GLY A 81 2.06 5.99 -13.45
C GLY A 81 0.77 5.67 -14.21
N ASP A 82 0.44 4.38 -14.43
CA ASP A 82 -0.82 4.02 -15.08
C ASP A 82 -2.02 4.35 -14.19
N GLN A 83 -3.06 4.87 -14.84
CA GLN A 83 -4.33 5.23 -14.19
C GLN A 83 -5.41 4.21 -14.54
N ILE A 84 -6.00 3.64 -13.52
CA ILE A 84 -7.08 2.67 -13.59
C ILE A 84 -8.36 3.34 -13.12
N VAL A 85 -9.47 3.11 -13.82
CA VAL A 85 -10.79 3.58 -13.40
C VAL A 85 -11.72 2.39 -13.24
N ILE A 86 -12.28 2.25 -12.04
CA ILE A 86 -13.24 1.21 -11.66
C ILE A 86 -14.45 1.90 -11.02
N GLY A 87 -15.56 1.93 -11.73
CA GLY A 87 -16.74 2.71 -11.30
C GLY A 87 -16.39 4.20 -11.21
N ASP A 88 -16.59 4.80 -10.05
CA ASP A 88 -16.27 6.21 -9.77
C ASP A 88 -14.88 6.38 -9.11
N TYR A 89 -14.16 5.27 -8.91
CA TYR A 89 -12.82 5.29 -8.33
C TYR A 89 -11.74 5.46 -9.39
N ARG A 90 -10.78 6.30 -9.08
CA ARG A 90 -9.51 6.44 -9.81
C ARG A 90 -8.41 5.83 -9.00
N ILE A 91 -7.65 4.92 -9.60
CA ILE A 91 -6.58 4.18 -8.95
C ILE A 91 -5.32 4.40 -9.76
N ALA A 92 -4.27 4.91 -9.14
CA ALA A 92 -2.96 5.07 -9.75
C ALA A 92 -1.98 4.03 -9.18
N LEU A 93 -1.21 3.39 -10.05
CA LEU A 93 -0.08 2.56 -9.64
C LEU A 93 1.16 3.45 -9.54
N GLU A 94 1.65 3.65 -8.34
CA GLU A 94 2.85 4.43 -8.09
C GLU A 94 3.99 3.52 -7.62
N SER A 95 5.20 3.79 -8.13
CA SER A 95 6.40 3.23 -7.56
C SER A 95 7.06 4.28 -6.68
N GLU A 96 7.37 3.94 -5.45
CA GLU A 96 8.35 4.68 -4.67
C GLU A 96 9.74 4.39 -5.26
N GLN A 97 10.03 4.96 -6.43
CA GLN A 97 11.40 5.31 -6.72
C GLN A 97 11.66 6.54 -5.87
N THR A 98 12.68 6.48 -5.05
CA THR A 98 13.30 7.66 -4.48
C THR A 98 13.60 8.56 -5.69
N ASP A 99 12.76 9.58 -5.92
CA ASP A 99 13.12 10.65 -6.81
C ASP A 99 14.37 11.32 -6.21
N VAL A 100 15.53 10.82 -6.59
CA VAL A 100 16.73 11.64 -6.61
C VAL A 100 16.46 12.62 -7.74
N ALA A 101 15.70 13.69 -7.43
CA ALA A 101 15.61 14.85 -8.29
C ALA A 101 17.02 15.20 -8.72
N SER A 102 17.20 15.27 -10.03
CA SER A 102 18.39 15.80 -10.70
C SER A 102 18.73 17.17 -10.13
N GLY A 103 19.55 17.19 -9.12
CA GLY A 103 20.22 18.34 -8.57
C GLY A 103 21.64 17.88 -8.34
N GLU A 104 22.53 18.29 -9.25
CA GLU A 104 23.95 18.18 -9.05
C GLU A 104 24.29 18.76 -7.68
N LEU A 105 24.60 17.89 -6.75
CA LEU A 105 25.36 18.22 -5.56
C LEU A 105 26.45 17.16 -5.43
N ASP A 106 27.63 17.61 -5.80
CA ASP A 106 28.92 17.03 -5.44
C ASP A 106 28.90 16.65 -3.94
N ILE A 107 28.76 15.38 -3.66
CA ILE A 107 28.94 14.87 -2.30
C ILE A 107 30.06 13.86 -2.34
N SER A 108 31.21 14.31 -1.89
CA SER A 108 32.37 13.50 -1.52
C SER A 108 31.97 12.23 -0.80
N LEU A 109 32.37 11.10 -1.37
CA LEU A 109 32.32 9.77 -0.79
C LEU A 109 33.07 9.73 0.54
N SER A 110 32.37 9.80 1.65
CA SER A 110 32.83 9.33 2.95
C SER A 110 31.63 8.89 3.78
N GLY A 111 31.44 7.56 3.90
CA GLY A 111 30.47 6.97 4.82
C GLY A 111 29.33 6.20 4.13
N ALA A 112 29.64 5.15 3.40
CA ALA A 112 28.67 4.17 2.94
C ALA A 112 28.25 3.23 4.08
N HIS A 113 27.53 3.76 5.07
CA HIS A 113 26.73 2.96 6.02
C HIS A 113 25.43 3.71 6.29
N ASP A 114 24.29 3.03 6.06
CA ASP A 114 22.91 3.43 6.37
C ASP A 114 22.12 4.19 5.29
N LEU A 115 21.99 3.60 4.09
CA LEU A 115 20.93 3.98 3.14
C LEU A 115 19.83 2.90 3.05
N VAL A 116 19.55 2.18 4.13
CA VAL A 116 18.34 1.39 4.23
C VAL A 116 17.27 2.32 4.82
N PRO A 117 16.20 2.66 4.05
CA PRO A 117 15.14 3.48 4.60
C PRO A 117 14.58 2.80 5.86
N PRO A 118 14.27 3.57 6.92
CA PRO A 118 13.78 2.99 8.16
C PRO A 118 12.51 2.18 7.88
N ALA A 119 12.43 1.00 8.51
CA ALA A 119 11.24 0.18 8.44
C ALA A 119 10.01 0.99 8.87
N ARG A 120 8.87 0.79 8.21
CA ARG A 120 7.63 1.51 8.48
C ARG A 120 6.49 0.55 8.75
N LEU A 121 5.61 0.93 9.64
CA LEU A 121 4.33 0.28 9.86
C LEU A 121 3.26 1.04 9.08
N VAL A 122 2.48 0.35 8.27
CA VAL A 122 1.42 0.96 7.47
C VAL A 122 0.08 0.37 7.90
N MET A 123 -0.88 1.22 8.23
CA MET A 123 -2.23 0.81 8.57
C MET A 123 -3.02 0.50 7.30
N LEU A 124 -3.45 -0.76 7.12
CA LEU A 124 -4.14 -1.21 5.90
C LEU A 124 -5.68 -1.11 5.97
N SER A 125 -6.24 -0.85 7.16
CA SER A 125 -7.68 -0.82 7.38
C SER A 125 -8.11 0.32 8.29
N GLN A 126 -9.44 0.47 8.49
CA GLN A 126 -9.97 1.45 9.44
C GLN A 126 -9.32 1.31 10.84
N PRO A 127 -9.11 2.40 11.60
CA PRO A 127 -9.71 3.73 11.42
C PRO A 127 -8.95 4.70 10.51
N ALA A 128 -7.70 4.40 10.12
CA ALA A 128 -6.87 5.32 9.32
C ALA A 128 -6.06 4.58 8.25
N PRO A 129 -6.71 4.04 7.19
CA PRO A 129 -6.00 3.33 6.14
C PRO A 129 -4.99 4.26 5.45
N GLY A 130 -3.78 3.76 5.24
CA GLY A 130 -2.67 4.52 4.66
C GLY A 130 -1.85 5.32 5.66
N ALA A 131 -2.20 5.37 6.95
CA ALA A 131 -1.34 5.99 7.96
C ALA A 131 -0.02 5.22 8.10
N GLU A 132 1.08 5.95 8.03
CA GLU A 132 2.44 5.40 8.13
C GLU A 132 3.11 5.83 9.43
N PHE A 133 3.75 4.87 10.09
CA PHE A 133 4.50 5.09 11.32
C PHE A 133 5.93 4.60 11.15
N ALA A 134 6.91 5.48 11.27
CA ALA A 134 8.32 5.12 11.17
C ALA A 134 8.74 4.29 12.39
N LEU A 135 9.38 3.15 12.15
CA LEU A 135 9.94 2.30 13.21
C LEU A 135 11.33 2.80 13.59
N SER A 136 11.40 4.03 14.14
CA SER A 136 12.65 4.71 14.52
C SER A 136 13.13 4.38 15.93
N LYS A 137 12.26 3.83 16.76
CA LYS A 137 12.58 3.44 18.15
C LYS A 137 12.84 1.93 18.24
N ASP A 138 13.59 1.52 19.25
CA ASP A 138 13.85 0.09 19.52
C ASP A 138 12.60 -0.64 19.99
N GLU A 139 11.66 0.07 20.58
CA GLU A 139 10.35 -0.43 20.97
C GLU A 139 9.26 0.55 20.54
N ILE A 140 8.20 0.02 19.97
CA ILE A 140 7.02 0.77 19.51
C ILE A 140 5.78 0.11 20.09
N CYS A 141 5.00 0.89 20.83
CA CYS A 141 3.75 0.44 21.43
C CYS A 141 2.54 0.84 20.59
N ILE A 142 1.63 -0.10 20.38
CA ILE A 142 0.40 0.07 19.61
C ILE A 142 -0.78 -0.08 20.56
N GLY A 143 -1.70 0.87 20.55
CA GLY A 143 -2.86 0.79 21.43
C GLY A 143 -3.87 1.92 21.21
N ARG A 144 -4.90 1.94 22.07
CA ARG A 144 -5.99 2.90 22.01
C ARG A 144 -5.73 4.18 22.80
N GLU A 145 -4.70 4.24 23.62
CA GLU A 145 -4.33 5.46 24.36
C GLU A 145 -3.51 6.41 23.47
N GLU A 146 -3.76 7.71 23.59
CA GLU A 146 -3.08 8.75 22.80
C GLU A 146 -1.56 8.83 23.08
N VAL A 147 -1.10 8.24 24.20
CA VAL A 147 0.32 8.17 24.57
C VAL A 147 1.07 7.04 23.85
N MET A 148 0.38 6.19 23.08
CA MET A 148 1.00 5.12 22.30
C MET A 148 1.69 5.67 21.07
N ASP A 149 2.82 5.05 20.67
CA ASP A 149 3.54 5.44 19.46
C ASP A 149 2.69 5.26 18.20
N VAL A 150 1.86 4.22 18.17
CA VAL A 150 0.84 3.99 17.15
C VAL A 150 -0.52 4.01 17.82
N TRP A 151 -1.16 5.15 17.76
CA TRP A 151 -2.48 5.34 18.32
C TRP A 151 -3.56 4.85 17.34
N VAL A 152 -4.35 3.86 17.78
CA VAL A 152 -5.46 3.28 17.00
C VAL A 152 -6.75 3.46 17.78
N ASN A 153 -7.51 4.51 17.48
CA ASN A 153 -8.77 4.80 18.15
C ASN A 153 -9.90 3.91 17.65
N HIS A 154 -9.92 2.66 18.12
CA HIS A 154 -10.99 1.71 17.80
C HIS A 154 -11.36 0.88 19.04
N ARG A 155 -12.66 0.64 19.25
CA ARG A 155 -13.18 -0.07 20.42
C ARG A 155 -12.68 -1.51 20.60
N SER A 156 -12.25 -2.16 19.51
CA SER A 156 -11.69 -3.52 19.52
C SER A 156 -10.21 -3.56 19.91
N ILE A 157 -9.57 -2.39 20.05
CA ILE A 157 -8.16 -2.28 20.41
C ILE A 157 -8.04 -2.00 21.91
N SER A 158 -7.19 -2.77 22.60
CA SER A 158 -6.88 -2.55 24.02
C SER A 158 -6.09 -1.24 24.20
N ARG A 159 -6.03 -0.73 25.43
CA ARG A 159 -5.24 0.48 25.77
C ARG A 159 -3.79 0.31 25.33
N GLU A 160 -3.16 -0.78 25.75
CA GLU A 160 -1.93 -1.33 25.21
C GLU A 160 -2.27 -2.64 24.50
N HIS A 161 -2.14 -2.68 23.18
CA HIS A 161 -2.61 -3.82 22.39
C HIS A 161 -1.46 -4.71 21.91
N ALA A 162 -0.41 -4.09 21.40
CA ALA A 162 0.75 -4.80 20.87
C ALA A 162 2.03 -3.96 21.05
N LYS A 163 3.16 -4.66 21.05
CA LYS A 163 4.48 -4.07 21.13
C LYS A 163 5.37 -4.66 20.06
N ILE A 164 6.07 -3.81 19.33
CA ILE A 164 7.07 -4.20 18.35
C ILE A 164 8.43 -3.85 18.94
N SER A 165 9.32 -4.84 19.03
CA SER A 165 10.69 -4.64 19.51
C SER A 165 11.70 -4.96 18.42
N ARG A 166 12.69 -4.10 18.25
CA ARG A 166 13.83 -4.32 17.36
C ARG A 166 14.83 -5.24 18.04
N LYS A 167 15.12 -6.39 17.44
CA LYS A 167 16.20 -7.28 17.89
C LYS A 167 17.35 -7.20 16.90
N MET A 168 18.53 -6.82 17.36
CA MET A 168 19.75 -7.01 16.59
C MET A 168 20.12 -8.49 16.60
N ARG A 169 20.18 -9.11 15.42
CA ARG A 169 20.73 -10.45 15.28
C ARG A 169 22.23 -10.33 15.23
N THR A 170 22.91 -10.71 16.31
CA THR A 170 24.36 -10.87 16.30
C THR A 170 24.69 -12.10 15.45
N GLU A 171 25.40 -11.90 14.36
CA GLU A 171 25.94 -12.96 13.53
C GLU A 171 27.04 -13.69 14.33
N GLY A 172 26.72 -14.78 15.01
CA GLY A 172 27.69 -15.47 15.87
C GLY A 172 27.20 -16.71 16.59
N ASP A 173 26.10 -17.36 16.19
CA ASP A 173 25.78 -18.71 16.69
C ASP A 173 25.45 -19.64 15.53
N ARG A 174 26.52 -20.19 14.95
CA ARG A 174 26.50 -21.50 14.25
C ARG A 174 27.25 -22.46 15.17
N GLU A 175 26.55 -23.27 15.90
CA GLU A 175 26.91 -24.64 16.24
C GLU A 175 25.95 -25.60 15.55
#